data_a0c470dc0c07838da75740ae40659ba8
#
_entry.id   a0c470dc0c07838da75740ae40659ba8
#
_cell.length_a   1.000
_cell.length_b   1.000
_cell.length_c   1.000
_cell.angle_alpha   90.00
_cell.angle_beta   90.00
_cell.angle_gamma   90.00
#
_symmetry.space_group_name_H-M   'P 1'
#
loop_
_entity.id
_entity.type
_entity.pdbx_description
1 polymer ?
#
loop_
_entity_poly.entity_id
_entity_poly.type
_entity_poly.pdbx_seq_one_letter_code
_entity_poly.pdbx_strand_id
1 'polypeptide(L)'
;MPPVAEPLARPRFAERYRWLVVALMVLLSVLAVCAACPPRWETNDDVGMAMLAHGYGMAAVGSPNLVFSNVVWGYIVRLLPTPGGIDGYTLATFAVLVLVATTLLYSLRRLGNGWPLAAGIVLLTLARPLLLPQFTVNAGLLAVAAVVCLRLYAHAGRAQALWLGTTLLFLSCMVRSHEFLLVLLIALPLLPWRALTQARAPRWAAAALCLALLAAALLDRNAYATPEWKDFNDLNLARAAFTDFGAGDYLKTRPDILARHAYTTNDIDLLSRWFFPDPQLADPTALKAMLAEAGALALRENGLSAGWQGIRALWHPNLLPSLIAALLLGVLLPKRRVAASWLVCVSAVFTMGLLGRPGVLRVYIPLIALLTIAPLLFGTALQTRKRPAILAIVALAALANVWLAAGAWQTARRADAQARGDLASLPHGSVVVWGATFPFEAVYQPLSGADAHARYRLYALGAFTLVPNSVARHEDRAGRGFVRLLQRSEGVTIVANEQRLQWLDLYCRQRLTGEPAQLQGWQAGALLASRQRCAAAR
;
A
#
# COMPACT_ATOMS: atom_id res chain seq x y z
N MET A 1 35.27 13.62 -49.64
CA MET A 1 34.47 13.51 -48.42
C MET A 1 35.39 13.77 -47.23
N PRO A 2 35.20 14.82 -46.43
CA PRO A 2 35.99 15.01 -45.23
C PRO A 2 35.53 14.00 -44.17
N PRO A 3 36.43 13.52 -43.28
CA PRO A 3 36.09 12.57 -42.23
C PRO A 3 35.13 13.21 -41.23
N VAL A 4 34.02 12.51 -40.97
CA VAL A 4 33.07 12.87 -39.91
C VAL A 4 33.81 12.78 -38.59
N ALA A 5 34.00 13.92 -37.93
CA ALA A 5 34.60 14.00 -36.62
C ALA A 5 33.74 13.17 -35.64
N GLU A 6 34.31 12.10 -35.06
CA GLU A 6 33.74 11.36 -33.95
C GLU A 6 33.43 12.34 -32.80
N PRO A 7 32.22 12.35 -32.26
CA PRO A 7 31.94 13.19 -31.09
C PRO A 7 32.78 12.69 -29.92
N LEU A 8 33.73 13.52 -29.50
CA LEU A 8 34.56 13.32 -28.29
C LEU A 8 33.69 12.78 -27.16
N ALA A 9 34.00 11.55 -26.73
CA ALA A 9 33.37 10.88 -25.62
C ALA A 9 33.53 11.77 -24.37
N ARG A 10 32.46 12.48 -23.99
CA ARG A 10 32.46 13.25 -22.75
C ARG A 10 32.76 12.33 -21.56
N PRO A 11 33.65 12.73 -20.65
CA PRO A 11 34.18 11.84 -19.64
C PRO A 11 33.06 11.28 -18.76
N ARG A 12 33.04 9.96 -18.58
CA ARG A 12 32.09 9.21 -17.72
C ARG A 12 31.99 9.77 -16.31
N PHE A 13 33.04 10.41 -15.82
CA PHE A 13 33.11 11.10 -14.52
C PHE A 13 32.10 12.24 -14.36
N ALA A 14 31.99 13.14 -15.33
CA ALA A 14 31.08 14.31 -15.25
C ALA A 14 29.60 13.93 -15.14
N GLU A 15 29.21 12.74 -15.60
CA GLU A 15 27.83 12.29 -15.55
C GLU A 15 27.45 11.61 -14.24
N ARG A 16 28.36 10.88 -13.61
CA ARG A 16 28.19 10.32 -12.27
C ARG A 16 27.99 11.45 -11.25
N TYR A 17 28.75 12.52 -11.35
CA TYR A 17 28.58 13.71 -10.51
C TYR A 17 27.20 14.35 -10.72
N ARG A 18 26.71 14.46 -11.95
CA ARG A 18 25.39 15.04 -12.22
C ARG A 18 24.25 14.24 -11.57
N TRP A 19 24.31 12.91 -11.61
CA TRP A 19 23.30 12.09 -10.94
C TRP A 19 23.36 12.27 -9.42
N LEU A 20 24.56 12.28 -8.84
CA LEU A 20 24.76 12.51 -7.40
C LEU A 20 24.27 13.90 -6.97
N VAL A 21 24.53 14.95 -7.76
CA VAL A 21 24.02 16.30 -7.47
C VAL A 21 22.50 16.30 -7.47
N VAL A 22 21.85 15.68 -8.46
CA VAL A 22 20.40 15.57 -8.50
C VAL A 22 19.88 14.79 -7.29
N ALA A 23 20.52 13.68 -6.94
CA ALA A 23 20.14 12.88 -5.78
C ALA A 23 20.25 13.67 -4.47
N LEU A 24 21.34 14.43 -4.30
CA LEU A 24 21.53 15.30 -3.13
C LEU A 24 20.48 16.42 -3.08
N MET A 25 20.20 17.09 -4.19
CA MET A 25 19.15 18.12 -4.27
C MET A 25 17.78 17.54 -3.89
N VAL A 26 17.42 16.37 -4.42
CA VAL A 26 16.17 15.69 -4.10
C VAL A 26 16.14 15.31 -2.62
N LEU A 27 17.20 14.71 -2.09
CA LEU A 27 17.30 14.33 -0.67
C LEU A 27 17.09 15.55 0.25
N LEU A 28 17.81 16.64 -0.01
CA LEU A 28 17.66 17.86 0.79
C LEU A 28 16.24 18.44 0.69
N SER A 29 15.62 18.40 -0.51
CA SER A 29 14.24 18.83 -0.69
C SER A 29 13.26 17.95 0.10
N VAL A 30 13.42 16.63 0.09
CA VAL A 30 12.60 15.69 0.86
C VAL A 30 12.77 15.95 2.36
N LEU A 31 13.99 16.10 2.85
CA LEU A 31 14.26 16.41 4.25
C LEU A 31 13.63 17.74 4.67
N ALA A 32 13.75 18.79 3.84
CA ALA A 32 13.13 20.07 4.10
C ALA A 32 11.59 19.98 4.17
N VAL A 33 10.97 19.23 3.26
CA VAL A 33 9.51 19.00 3.30
C VAL A 33 9.12 18.20 4.54
N CYS A 34 9.84 17.14 4.90
CA CYS A 34 9.58 16.35 6.11
C CYS A 34 9.73 17.19 7.40
N ALA A 35 10.68 18.11 7.43
CA ALA A 35 10.87 19.03 8.57
C ALA A 35 9.75 20.06 8.69
N ALA A 36 9.32 20.65 7.56
CA ALA A 36 8.25 21.65 7.52
C ALA A 36 6.84 21.04 7.66
N CYS A 37 6.64 19.88 7.04
CA CYS A 37 5.38 19.15 6.98
C CYS A 37 5.61 17.68 7.39
N PRO A 38 5.66 17.37 8.70
CA PRO A 38 5.90 16.00 9.16
C PRO A 38 4.91 15.03 8.52
N PRO A 39 5.39 13.98 7.83
CA PRO A 39 4.55 13.05 7.09
C PRO A 39 3.67 12.23 8.02
N ARG A 40 2.57 11.72 7.46
CA ARG A 40 1.63 10.82 8.12
C ARG A 40 1.38 9.61 7.23
N TRP A 41 1.33 8.40 7.80
CA TRP A 41 0.93 7.23 7.02
C TRP A 41 -0.45 7.41 6.39
N GLU A 42 -0.60 7.06 5.13
CA GLU A 42 -1.91 7.14 4.46
C GLU A 42 -2.85 6.04 4.96
N THR A 43 -2.31 4.89 5.35
CA THR A 43 -3.07 3.72 5.80
C THR A 43 -2.44 3.04 7.01
N ASN A 44 -3.29 2.38 7.81
CA ASN A 44 -2.84 1.56 8.93
C ASN A 44 -2.08 0.29 8.49
N ASP A 45 -2.14 -0.10 7.21
CA ASP A 45 -1.36 -1.22 6.68
C ASP A 45 0.15 -0.93 6.82
N ASP A 46 0.59 0.30 6.51
CA ASP A 46 1.99 0.72 6.64
C ASP A 46 2.44 0.71 8.11
N VAL A 47 1.58 1.20 9.02
CA VAL A 47 1.82 1.14 10.45
C VAL A 47 1.96 -0.31 10.92
N GLY A 48 1.06 -1.20 10.49
CA GLY A 48 1.10 -2.62 10.82
C GLY A 48 2.35 -3.31 10.33
N MET A 49 2.80 -3.03 9.10
CA MET A 49 4.03 -3.59 8.55
C MET A 49 5.28 -3.07 9.29
N ALA A 50 5.30 -1.79 9.68
CA ALA A 50 6.37 -1.23 10.51
C ALA A 50 6.44 -1.93 11.87
N MET A 51 5.29 -2.13 12.54
CA MET A 51 5.21 -2.87 13.79
C MET A 51 5.68 -4.32 13.64
N LEU A 52 5.26 -5.03 12.58
CA LEU A 52 5.70 -6.40 12.33
C LEU A 52 7.19 -6.47 12.06
N ALA A 53 7.76 -5.53 11.31
CA ALA A 53 9.19 -5.49 11.03
C ALA A 53 10.01 -5.34 12.31
N HIS A 54 9.59 -4.47 13.23
CA HIS A 54 10.42 -4.01 14.34
C HIS A 54 9.98 -4.51 15.72
N GLY A 55 8.83 -5.16 15.87
CA GLY A 55 8.42 -5.83 17.11
C GLY A 55 7.87 -4.88 18.16
N TYR A 56 6.95 -4.00 17.80
CA TYR A 56 6.24 -3.12 18.72
C TYR A 56 4.73 -3.05 18.44
N GLY A 57 3.99 -2.38 19.29
CA GLY A 57 2.55 -2.20 19.11
C GLY A 57 1.78 -3.51 19.02
N MET A 58 1.34 -3.91 17.82
CA MET A 58 0.63 -5.17 17.60
C MET A 58 1.54 -6.39 17.41
N ALA A 59 2.85 -6.21 17.26
CA ALA A 59 3.81 -7.29 17.12
C ALA A 59 4.54 -7.56 18.45
N ALA A 60 4.57 -8.82 18.88
CA ALA A 60 5.29 -9.24 20.07
C ALA A 60 6.81 -9.33 19.83
N VAL A 61 7.20 -9.68 18.61
CA VAL A 61 8.60 -9.77 18.15
C VAL A 61 8.69 -9.33 16.69
N GLY A 62 9.82 -8.74 16.32
CA GLY A 62 10.07 -8.30 14.94
C GLY A 62 10.31 -9.45 13.97
N SER A 63 9.80 -9.33 12.73
CA SER A 63 9.90 -10.35 11.69
C SER A 63 10.07 -9.72 10.30
N PRO A 64 10.81 -10.35 9.38
CA PRO A 64 10.85 -9.92 7.99
C PRO A 64 9.57 -10.27 7.21
N ASN A 65 8.68 -11.09 7.77
CA ASN A 65 7.43 -11.51 7.14
C ASN A 65 6.35 -10.43 7.31
N LEU A 66 6.28 -9.49 6.36
CA LEU A 66 5.43 -8.30 6.44
C LEU A 66 3.99 -8.49 5.92
N VAL A 67 3.62 -9.70 5.51
CA VAL A 67 2.30 -10.11 4.97
C VAL A 67 2.02 -9.54 3.57
N PHE A 68 2.19 -8.24 3.35
CA PHE A 68 1.86 -7.59 2.07
C PHE A 68 3.06 -7.36 1.14
N SER A 69 4.27 -7.61 1.61
CA SER A 69 5.52 -7.45 0.86
C SER A 69 6.31 -8.76 0.87
N ASN A 70 7.18 -8.94 -0.13
CA ASN A 70 8.09 -10.08 -0.16
C ASN A 70 9.05 -10.06 1.06
N VAL A 71 9.42 -11.20 1.58
CA VAL A 71 10.31 -11.33 2.75
C VAL A 71 11.65 -10.64 2.55
N VAL A 72 12.15 -10.58 1.31
CA VAL A 72 13.39 -9.85 0.96
C VAL A 72 13.27 -8.37 1.30
N TRP A 73 12.11 -7.75 1.04
CA TRP A 73 11.84 -6.36 1.46
C TRP A 73 11.87 -6.23 2.98
N GLY A 74 11.27 -7.17 3.69
CA GLY A 74 11.30 -7.20 5.15
C GLY A 74 12.72 -7.30 5.72
N TYR A 75 13.61 -8.09 5.11
CA TYR A 75 15.03 -8.12 5.49
C TYR A 75 15.71 -6.77 5.22
N ILE A 76 15.50 -6.16 4.05
CA ILE A 76 16.05 -4.83 3.74
C ILE A 76 15.63 -3.80 4.80
N VAL A 77 14.35 -3.75 5.12
CA VAL A 77 13.78 -2.85 6.13
C VAL A 77 14.44 -3.03 7.49
N ARG A 78 14.63 -4.28 7.93
CA ARG A 78 15.19 -4.62 9.24
C ARG A 78 16.71 -4.39 9.35
N LEU A 79 17.40 -4.41 8.23
CA LEU A 79 18.86 -4.15 8.18
C LEU A 79 19.19 -2.66 8.23
N LEU A 80 18.21 -1.79 7.99
CA LEU A 80 18.45 -0.34 8.07
C LEU A 80 18.63 0.11 9.54
N PRO A 81 19.52 1.09 9.78
CA PRO A 81 19.69 1.66 11.11
C PRO A 81 18.42 2.37 11.59
N THR A 82 18.30 2.56 12.90
CA THR A 82 17.14 3.23 13.53
C THR A 82 17.58 4.52 14.23
N PRO A 83 18.00 5.55 13.49
CA PRO A 83 18.49 6.80 14.06
C PRO A 83 17.40 7.52 14.85
N GLY A 84 17.67 7.89 16.10
CA GLY A 84 16.68 8.56 16.94
C GLY A 84 15.43 7.73 17.24
N GLY A 85 15.47 6.41 17.03
CA GLY A 85 14.30 5.53 17.19
C GLY A 85 13.38 5.49 15.98
N ILE A 86 13.67 6.22 14.89
CA ILE A 86 12.94 6.12 13.62
C ILE A 86 13.23 4.74 13.04
N ASP A 87 12.18 4.00 12.73
CA ASP A 87 12.32 2.62 12.26
C ASP A 87 12.82 2.50 10.81
N GLY A 88 13.40 1.34 10.48
CA GLY A 88 13.94 1.06 9.15
C GLY A 88 12.85 0.99 8.07
N TYR A 89 11.59 0.69 8.42
CA TYR A 89 10.47 0.73 7.47
C TYR A 89 10.22 2.15 6.96
N THR A 90 10.25 3.12 7.85
CA THR A 90 10.17 4.55 7.52
C THR A 90 11.34 4.97 6.61
N LEU A 91 12.57 4.61 6.99
CA LEU A 91 13.75 4.97 6.19
C LEU A 91 13.70 4.36 4.78
N ALA A 92 13.31 3.08 4.67
CA ALA A 92 13.14 2.40 3.38
C ALA A 92 12.08 3.09 2.52
N THR A 93 10.96 3.47 3.11
CA THR A 93 9.85 4.17 2.45
C THR A 93 10.31 5.49 1.84
N PHE A 94 11.01 6.34 2.60
CA PHE A 94 11.51 7.61 2.10
C PHE A 94 12.70 7.45 1.14
N ALA A 95 13.56 6.46 1.34
CA ALA A 95 14.62 6.13 0.40
C ALA A 95 14.05 5.76 -0.99
N VAL A 96 12.94 5.02 -1.04
CA VAL A 96 12.21 4.73 -2.29
C VAL A 96 11.73 6.03 -2.95
N LEU A 97 11.10 6.95 -2.21
CA LEU A 97 10.61 8.21 -2.76
C LEU A 97 11.75 9.09 -3.31
N VAL A 98 12.88 9.18 -2.59
CA VAL A 98 14.09 9.87 -3.05
C VAL A 98 14.64 9.22 -4.32
N LEU A 99 14.71 7.89 -4.37
CA LEU A 99 15.19 7.15 -5.53
C LEU A 99 14.29 7.36 -6.75
N VAL A 100 12.97 7.28 -6.58
CA VAL A 100 11.98 7.55 -7.66
C VAL A 100 12.11 8.99 -8.15
N ALA A 101 12.12 9.98 -7.26
CA ALA A 101 12.24 11.40 -7.62
C ALA A 101 13.52 11.69 -8.40
N THR A 102 14.66 11.20 -7.90
CA THR A 102 15.97 11.34 -8.54
C THR A 102 15.97 10.71 -9.94
N THR A 103 15.43 9.50 -10.04
CA THR A 103 15.37 8.75 -11.29
C THR A 103 14.49 9.45 -12.31
N LEU A 104 13.29 9.90 -11.94
CA LEU A 104 12.37 10.61 -12.82
C LEU A 104 12.98 11.94 -13.27
N LEU A 105 13.49 12.76 -12.34
CA LEU A 105 14.07 14.06 -12.65
C LEU A 105 15.28 13.95 -13.59
N TYR A 106 16.22 13.05 -13.26
CA TYR A 106 17.40 12.81 -14.07
C TYR A 106 17.04 12.25 -15.45
N SER A 107 16.21 11.21 -15.49
CA SER A 107 15.91 10.50 -16.75
C SER A 107 15.06 11.33 -17.70
N LEU A 108 14.05 12.06 -17.22
CA LEU A 108 13.26 12.97 -18.05
C LEU A 108 14.13 14.08 -18.65
N ARG A 109 15.07 14.63 -17.86
CA ARG A 109 16.05 15.60 -18.36
C ARG A 109 16.91 15.00 -19.49
N ARG A 110 17.33 13.76 -19.34
CA ARG A 110 18.17 13.06 -20.34
C ARG A 110 17.38 12.66 -21.60
N LEU A 111 16.07 12.50 -21.48
CA LEU A 111 15.17 12.29 -22.62
C LEU A 111 14.83 13.58 -23.38
N GLY A 112 15.47 14.72 -23.04
CA GLY A 112 15.28 16.00 -23.73
C GLY A 112 14.22 16.91 -23.11
N ASN A 113 13.59 16.52 -21.99
CA ASN A 113 12.65 17.39 -21.30
C ASN A 113 13.39 18.46 -20.47
N GLY A 114 12.88 19.70 -20.45
CA GLY A 114 13.47 20.81 -19.69
C GLY A 114 13.40 20.60 -18.18
N TRP A 115 14.25 21.28 -17.41
CA TRP A 115 14.22 21.23 -15.93
C TRP A 115 12.84 21.57 -15.36
N PRO A 116 12.16 22.68 -15.79
CA PRO A 116 10.84 23.00 -15.23
C PRO A 116 9.81 21.91 -15.49
N LEU A 117 9.80 21.29 -16.66
CA LEU A 117 8.88 20.20 -17.01
C LEU A 117 9.17 18.95 -16.17
N ALA A 118 10.44 18.55 -16.05
CA ALA A 118 10.82 17.40 -15.25
C ALA A 118 10.51 17.60 -13.76
N ALA A 119 10.79 18.78 -13.21
CA ALA A 119 10.46 19.14 -11.83
C ALA A 119 8.93 19.17 -11.60
N GLY A 120 8.16 19.76 -12.53
CA GLY A 120 6.70 19.76 -12.47
C GLY A 120 6.11 18.34 -12.46
N ILE A 121 6.64 17.43 -13.26
CA ILE A 121 6.24 16.02 -13.25
C ILE A 121 6.59 15.35 -11.92
N VAL A 122 7.76 15.60 -11.35
CA VAL A 122 8.15 15.06 -10.04
C VAL A 122 7.22 15.56 -8.94
N LEU A 123 6.90 16.86 -8.93
CA LEU A 123 5.95 17.44 -7.97
C LEU A 123 4.53 16.85 -8.15
N LEU A 124 4.06 16.74 -9.39
CA LEU A 124 2.75 16.16 -9.70
C LEU A 124 2.65 14.69 -9.25
N THR A 125 3.75 13.95 -9.33
CA THR A 125 3.79 12.52 -9.01
C THR A 125 4.00 12.26 -7.51
N LEU A 126 4.82 13.08 -6.83
CA LEU A 126 5.37 12.77 -5.50
C LEU A 126 4.86 13.65 -4.38
N ALA A 127 4.15 14.78 -4.65
CA ALA A 127 3.68 15.66 -3.59
C ALA A 127 2.81 14.92 -2.55
N ARG A 128 1.85 14.13 -3.00
CA ARG A 128 1.00 13.33 -2.10
C ARG A 128 1.75 12.19 -1.42
N PRO A 129 2.49 11.31 -2.12
CA PRO A 129 3.24 10.22 -1.48
C PRO A 129 4.29 10.71 -0.47
N LEU A 130 4.77 11.93 -0.59
CA LEU A 130 5.73 12.50 0.35
C LEU A 130 5.07 12.92 1.68
N LEU A 131 3.88 13.48 1.62
CA LEU A 131 3.10 13.91 2.79
C LEU A 131 2.30 12.75 3.41
N LEU A 132 1.83 11.83 2.57
CA LEU A 132 1.00 10.69 2.90
C LEU A 132 1.61 9.43 2.27
N PRO A 133 2.76 8.93 2.80
CA PRO A 133 3.43 7.76 2.25
C PRO A 133 2.58 6.48 2.38
N GLN A 134 2.68 5.63 1.35
CA GLN A 134 1.95 4.37 1.27
C GLN A 134 2.71 3.37 0.38
N PHE A 135 2.92 2.14 0.87
CA PHE A 135 3.77 1.14 0.23
C PHE A 135 3.31 0.70 -1.17
N THR A 136 1.99 0.61 -1.43
CA THR A 136 1.46 0.25 -2.75
C THR A 136 1.81 1.34 -3.78
N VAL A 137 1.65 2.61 -3.39
CA VAL A 137 2.05 3.76 -4.24
C VAL A 137 3.54 3.72 -4.52
N ASN A 138 4.36 3.46 -3.50
CA ASN A 138 5.82 3.33 -3.65
C ASN A 138 6.21 2.22 -4.63
N ALA A 139 5.58 1.05 -4.54
CA ALA A 139 5.81 -0.06 -5.46
C ALA A 139 5.50 0.34 -6.90
N GLY A 140 4.33 0.94 -7.13
CA GLY A 140 3.92 1.37 -8.46
C GLY A 140 4.84 2.46 -9.03
N LEU A 141 5.24 3.45 -8.22
CA LEU A 141 6.16 4.51 -8.66
C LEU A 141 7.57 4.00 -8.97
N LEU A 142 8.06 2.97 -8.27
CA LEU A 142 9.30 2.26 -8.63
C LEU A 142 9.18 1.64 -10.03
N ALA A 143 8.05 0.98 -10.34
CA ALA A 143 7.81 0.42 -11.67
C ALA A 143 7.72 1.53 -12.74
N VAL A 144 7.04 2.65 -12.47
CA VAL A 144 7.00 3.82 -13.37
C VAL A 144 8.41 4.35 -13.64
N ALA A 145 9.22 4.56 -12.60
CA ALA A 145 10.60 5.02 -12.76
C ALA A 145 11.46 4.03 -13.55
N ALA A 146 11.24 2.73 -13.37
CA ALA A 146 11.90 1.69 -14.15
C ALA A 146 11.58 1.80 -15.65
N VAL A 147 10.31 1.99 -16.02
CA VAL A 147 9.88 2.19 -17.41
C VAL A 147 10.59 3.40 -18.04
N VAL A 148 10.71 4.51 -17.28
CA VAL A 148 11.45 5.70 -17.73
C VAL A 148 12.93 5.38 -17.95
N CYS A 149 13.57 4.59 -17.07
CA CYS A 149 14.96 4.14 -17.25
C CYS A 149 15.15 3.26 -18.49
N LEU A 150 14.25 2.30 -18.72
CA LEU A 150 14.30 1.44 -19.90
C LEU A 150 14.15 2.24 -21.21
N ARG A 151 13.33 3.29 -21.18
CA ARG A 151 13.23 4.23 -22.32
C ARG A 151 14.49 5.07 -22.48
N LEU A 152 15.11 5.53 -21.40
CA LEU A 152 16.39 6.22 -21.43
C LEU A 152 17.51 5.31 -21.98
N TYR A 153 17.53 4.03 -21.59
CA TYR A 153 18.45 3.06 -22.17
C TYR A 153 18.28 2.97 -23.68
N ALA A 154 17.06 2.82 -24.18
CA ALA A 154 16.80 2.73 -25.62
C ALA A 154 17.16 4.01 -26.37
N HIS A 155 17.07 5.19 -25.73
CA HIS A 155 17.42 6.48 -26.34
C HIS A 155 18.92 6.74 -26.33
N ALA A 156 19.64 6.37 -25.27
CA ALA A 156 21.04 6.78 -25.07
C ALA A 156 22.05 5.61 -25.05
N GLY A 157 21.62 4.36 -25.18
CA GLY A 157 22.47 3.16 -25.17
C GLY A 157 23.19 2.88 -23.84
N ARG A 158 22.79 3.52 -22.72
CA ARG A 158 23.55 3.51 -21.47
C ARG A 158 23.22 2.30 -20.61
N ALA A 159 24.18 1.44 -20.37
CA ALA A 159 24.04 0.27 -19.50
C ALA A 159 23.58 0.62 -18.08
N GLN A 160 24.00 1.77 -17.54
CA GLN A 160 23.58 2.23 -16.21
C GLN A 160 22.06 2.43 -16.12
N ALA A 161 21.42 3.00 -17.15
CA ALA A 161 19.97 3.17 -17.18
C ALA A 161 19.24 1.82 -17.26
N LEU A 162 19.81 0.84 -17.97
CA LEU A 162 19.29 -0.52 -18.04
C LEU A 162 19.31 -1.19 -16.66
N TRP A 163 20.48 -1.22 -16.01
CA TRP A 163 20.64 -1.87 -14.70
C TRP A 163 19.83 -1.16 -13.61
N LEU A 164 19.80 0.18 -13.60
CA LEU A 164 18.94 0.91 -12.67
C LEU A 164 17.47 0.55 -12.89
N GLY A 165 16.98 0.55 -14.15
CA GLY A 165 15.62 0.14 -14.47
C GLY A 165 15.31 -1.30 -14.01
N THR A 166 16.24 -2.23 -14.22
CA THR A 166 16.12 -3.62 -13.75
C THR A 166 16.04 -3.73 -12.23
N THR A 167 16.89 -2.99 -11.50
CA THR A 167 16.87 -2.93 -10.03
C THR A 167 15.56 -2.33 -9.51
N LEU A 168 15.05 -1.27 -10.15
CA LEU A 168 13.76 -0.66 -9.76
C LEU A 168 12.59 -1.61 -9.99
N LEU A 169 12.59 -2.41 -11.06
CA LEU A 169 11.59 -3.47 -11.28
C LEU A 169 11.65 -4.52 -10.17
N PHE A 170 12.85 -4.97 -9.81
CA PHE A 170 13.05 -5.91 -8.72
C PHE A 170 12.50 -5.34 -7.40
N LEU A 171 12.91 -4.13 -7.01
CA LEU A 171 12.45 -3.48 -5.78
C LEU A 171 10.93 -3.27 -5.78
N SER A 172 10.34 -2.86 -6.90
CA SER A 172 8.88 -2.73 -7.05
C SER A 172 8.16 -4.03 -6.72
N CYS A 173 8.65 -5.16 -7.27
CA CYS A 173 8.10 -6.48 -7.00
C CYS A 173 8.27 -6.88 -5.52
N MET A 174 9.40 -6.56 -4.89
CA MET A 174 9.65 -6.86 -3.48
C MET A 174 8.72 -6.07 -2.56
N VAL A 175 8.46 -4.80 -2.86
CA VAL A 175 7.54 -3.96 -2.07
C VAL A 175 6.09 -4.44 -2.24
N ARG A 176 5.63 -4.64 -3.50
CA ARG A 176 4.28 -5.16 -3.77
C ARG A 176 4.16 -5.74 -5.18
N SER A 177 4.13 -7.05 -5.29
CA SER A 177 4.12 -7.78 -6.56
C SER A 177 2.88 -7.48 -7.44
N HIS A 178 1.69 -7.37 -6.83
CA HIS A 178 0.46 -7.07 -7.57
C HIS A 178 0.52 -5.71 -8.26
N GLU A 179 1.02 -4.69 -7.58
CA GLU A 179 1.15 -3.34 -8.13
C GLU A 179 2.22 -3.27 -9.21
N PHE A 180 3.36 -3.96 -8.98
CA PHE A 180 4.40 -4.14 -9.99
C PHE A 180 3.84 -4.72 -11.29
N LEU A 181 3.08 -5.83 -11.20
CA LEU A 181 2.48 -6.50 -12.36
C LEU A 181 1.47 -5.60 -13.07
N LEU A 182 0.63 -4.90 -12.34
CA LEU A 182 -0.39 -4.02 -12.91
C LEU A 182 0.22 -2.84 -13.67
N VAL A 183 1.20 -2.15 -13.07
CA VAL A 183 1.90 -1.05 -13.72
C VAL A 183 2.67 -1.54 -14.94
N LEU A 184 3.35 -2.71 -14.84
CA LEU A 184 4.08 -3.30 -15.95
C LEU A 184 3.13 -3.68 -17.11
N LEU A 185 1.98 -4.26 -16.83
CA LEU A 185 0.94 -4.58 -17.83
C LEU A 185 0.53 -3.33 -18.61
N ILE A 186 0.23 -2.23 -17.92
CA ILE A 186 -0.16 -0.98 -18.57
C ILE A 186 1.00 -0.36 -19.34
N ALA A 187 2.24 -0.57 -18.89
CA ALA A 187 3.45 -0.08 -19.53
C ALA A 187 3.87 -0.89 -20.77
N LEU A 188 3.33 -2.10 -21.01
CA LEU A 188 3.75 -2.97 -22.13
C LEU A 188 3.82 -2.26 -23.49
N PRO A 189 2.82 -1.44 -23.90
CA PRO A 189 2.92 -0.70 -25.17
C PRO A 189 4.01 0.37 -25.18
N LEU A 190 4.40 0.88 -23.99
CA LEU A 190 5.42 1.91 -23.85
C LEU A 190 6.83 1.36 -23.87
N LEU A 191 7.05 0.07 -23.61
CA LEU A 191 8.38 -0.52 -23.55
C LEU A 191 9.09 -0.45 -24.91
N PRO A 192 10.42 -0.22 -24.91
CA PRO A 192 11.21 -0.14 -26.14
C PRO A 192 11.62 -1.54 -26.63
N TRP A 193 10.65 -2.37 -27.01
CA TRP A 193 10.84 -3.80 -27.32
C TRP A 193 12.02 -4.10 -28.23
N ARG A 194 12.19 -3.33 -29.31
CA ARG A 194 13.33 -3.54 -30.24
C ARG A 194 14.68 -3.43 -29.53
N ALA A 195 14.87 -2.39 -28.70
CA ALA A 195 16.12 -2.21 -27.96
C ALA A 195 16.30 -3.30 -26.86
N LEU A 196 15.21 -3.78 -26.29
CA LEU A 196 15.25 -4.81 -25.23
C LEU A 196 15.50 -6.22 -25.78
N THR A 197 15.07 -6.52 -27.02
CA THR A 197 15.15 -7.87 -27.58
C THR A 197 16.37 -8.07 -28.47
N GLN A 198 16.89 -7.02 -29.14
CA GLN A 198 17.95 -7.15 -30.13
C GLN A 198 19.36 -7.15 -29.53
N ALA A 199 19.59 -6.44 -28.40
CA ALA A 199 20.90 -6.36 -27.78
C ALA A 199 21.15 -7.49 -26.77
N ARG A 200 22.41 -7.85 -26.53
CA ARG A 200 22.81 -8.87 -25.54
C ARG A 200 22.61 -8.37 -24.10
N ALA A 201 22.97 -7.12 -23.81
CA ALA A 201 22.90 -6.56 -22.45
C ALA A 201 21.48 -6.60 -21.83
N PRO A 202 20.37 -6.21 -22.53
CA PRO A 202 19.03 -6.37 -21.98
C PRO A 202 18.61 -7.83 -21.76
N ARG A 203 19.07 -8.77 -22.60
CA ARG A 203 18.79 -10.19 -22.36
C ARG A 203 19.44 -10.68 -21.07
N TRP A 204 20.68 -10.30 -20.81
CA TRP A 204 21.34 -10.59 -19.53
C TRP A 204 20.67 -9.90 -18.35
N ALA A 205 20.25 -8.64 -18.51
CA ALA A 205 19.50 -7.93 -17.47
C ALA A 205 18.14 -8.58 -17.18
N ALA A 206 17.42 -9.02 -18.21
CA ALA A 206 16.16 -9.76 -18.06
C ALA A 206 16.39 -11.13 -17.39
N ALA A 207 17.42 -11.87 -17.80
CA ALA A 207 17.77 -13.15 -17.18
C ALA A 207 18.14 -12.98 -15.69
N ALA A 208 18.94 -11.95 -15.37
CA ALA A 208 19.30 -11.62 -13.99
C ALA A 208 18.07 -11.22 -13.16
N LEU A 209 17.13 -10.43 -13.74
CA LEU A 209 15.87 -10.08 -13.07
C LEU A 209 15.02 -11.33 -12.82
N CYS A 210 14.83 -12.19 -13.83
CA CYS A 210 14.06 -13.42 -13.67
C CYS A 210 14.66 -14.34 -12.60
N LEU A 211 15.98 -14.50 -12.59
CA LEU A 211 16.68 -15.31 -11.57
C LEU A 211 16.53 -14.70 -10.18
N ALA A 212 16.69 -13.37 -10.04
CA ALA A 212 16.51 -12.68 -8.77
C ALA A 212 15.06 -12.76 -8.25
N LEU A 213 14.06 -12.60 -9.13
CA LEU A 213 12.64 -12.77 -8.78
C LEU A 213 12.31 -14.21 -8.37
N LEU A 214 12.87 -15.20 -9.08
CA LEU A 214 12.72 -16.61 -8.71
C LEU A 214 13.35 -16.89 -7.34
N ALA A 215 14.58 -16.44 -7.11
CA ALA A 215 15.25 -16.59 -5.83
C ALA A 215 14.46 -15.92 -4.69
N ALA A 216 13.97 -14.69 -4.92
CA ALA A 216 13.12 -13.99 -3.94
C ALA A 216 11.80 -14.72 -3.68
N ALA A 217 11.17 -15.29 -4.70
CA ALA A 217 9.94 -16.08 -4.54
C ALA A 217 10.18 -17.38 -3.76
N LEU A 218 11.31 -18.05 -3.98
CA LEU A 218 11.69 -19.24 -3.21
C LEU A 218 12.00 -18.92 -1.75
N LEU A 219 12.71 -17.81 -1.50
CA LEU A 219 12.96 -17.32 -0.13
C LEU A 219 11.65 -16.97 0.58
N ASP A 220 10.76 -16.27 -0.10
CA ASP A 220 9.44 -15.92 0.42
C ASP A 220 8.61 -17.15 0.75
N ARG A 221 8.49 -18.09 -0.19
CA ARG A 221 7.79 -19.35 0.02
C ARG A 221 8.35 -20.12 1.22
N ASN A 222 9.68 -20.17 1.37
CA ASN A 222 10.32 -20.85 2.49
C ASN A 222 10.04 -20.13 3.83
N ALA A 223 10.10 -18.80 3.85
CA ALA A 223 9.82 -18.00 5.04
C ALA A 223 8.37 -18.14 5.55
N TYR A 224 7.43 -18.40 4.63
CA TYR A 224 6.01 -18.64 4.95
C TYR A 224 5.63 -20.14 5.01
N ALA A 225 6.61 -21.07 5.05
CA ALA A 225 6.35 -22.51 5.02
C ALA A 225 6.11 -23.14 6.40
N THR A 226 6.33 -22.40 7.50
CA THR A 226 6.08 -22.97 8.86
C THR A 226 4.60 -23.25 9.08
N PRO A 227 4.25 -24.21 9.95
CA PRO A 227 2.84 -24.56 10.21
C PRO A 227 1.99 -23.34 10.58
N GLU A 228 2.51 -22.48 11.46
CA GLU A 228 1.74 -21.32 11.90
C GLU A 228 1.47 -20.30 10.77
N TRP A 229 2.41 -20.15 9.83
CA TRP A 229 2.18 -19.31 8.66
C TRP A 229 1.20 -19.95 7.67
N LYS A 230 1.20 -21.27 7.55
CA LYS A 230 0.20 -21.99 6.74
C LYS A 230 -1.20 -21.80 7.30
N ASP A 231 -1.37 -21.97 8.62
CA ASP A 231 -2.65 -21.74 9.30
C ASP A 231 -3.16 -20.31 9.06
N PHE A 232 -2.26 -19.31 9.22
CA PHE A 232 -2.59 -17.91 8.94
C PHE A 232 -3.01 -17.69 7.48
N ASN A 233 -2.25 -18.24 6.52
CA ASN A 233 -2.53 -18.06 5.10
C ASN A 233 -3.81 -18.78 4.67
N ASP A 234 -4.11 -19.96 5.22
CA ASP A 234 -5.35 -20.69 4.94
C ASP A 234 -6.58 -19.90 5.40
N LEU A 235 -6.52 -19.32 6.58
CA LEU A 235 -7.56 -18.41 7.07
C LEU A 235 -7.60 -17.13 6.24
N ASN A 236 -6.44 -16.53 5.89
CA ASN A 236 -6.35 -15.27 5.18
C ASN A 236 -7.03 -15.33 3.80
N LEU A 237 -6.92 -16.45 3.09
CA LEU A 237 -7.61 -16.68 1.81
C LEU A 237 -9.14 -16.75 1.99
N ALA A 238 -9.63 -17.44 3.02
CA ALA A 238 -11.06 -17.55 3.28
C ALA A 238 -11.66 -16.23 3.76
N ARG A 239 -11.02 -15.54 4.71
CA ARG A 239 -11.52 -14.28 5.29
C ARG A 239 -11.61 -13.14 4.29
N ALA A 240 -10.72 -13.09 3.28
CA ALA A 240 -10.72 -12.01 2.30
C ALA A 240 -12.06 -11.89 1.57
N ALA A 241 -12.77 -13.01 1.35
CA ALA A 241 -14.11 -12.99 0.77
C ALA A 241 -15.10 -12.18 1.63
N PHE A 242 -15.00 -12.30 2.96
CA PHE A 242 -15.87 -11.59 3.90
C PHE A 242 -15.45 -10.13 4.09
N THR A 243 -14.15 -9.88 4.28
CA THR A 243 -13.65 -8.55 4.66
C THR A 243 -13.45 -7.60 3.48
N ASP A 244 -13.09 -8.14 2.30
CA ASP A 244 -12.69 -7.35 1.15
C ASP A 244 -13.63 -7.44 -0.05
N PHE A 245 -14.39 -8.54 -0.19
CA PHE A 245 -15.18 -8.83 -1.38
C PHE A 245 -16.70 -8.90 -1.15
N GLY A 246 -17.18 -8.57 0.07
CA GLY A 246 -18.60 -8.43 0.36
C GLY A 246 -19.40 -9.74 0.41
N ALA A 247 -18.74 -10.90 0.49
CA ALA A 247 -19.43 -12.20 0.57
C ALA A 247 -20.35 -12.30 1.80
N GLY A 248 -20.03 -11.57 2.89
CA GLY A 248 -20.85 -11.50 4.08
C GLY A 248 -22.26 -10.95 3.81
N ASP A 249 -22.37 -9.90 3.00
CA ASP A 249 -23.68 -9.30 2.71
C ASP A 249 -24.57 -10.26 1.92
N TYR A 250 -24.00 -11.01 0.98
CA TYR A 250 -24.74 -12.05 0.27
C TYR A 250 -25.14 -13.20 1.19
N LEU A 251 -24.23 -13.72 2.02
CA LEU A 251 -24.53 -14.83 2.94
C LEU A 251 -25.65 -14.48 3.93
N LYS A 252 -25.76 -13.24 4.37
CA LYS A 252 -26.88 -12.77 5.22
C LYS A 252 -28.23 -12.87 4.53
N THR A 253 -28.29 -12.87 3.20
CA THR A 253 -29.56 -13.12 2.45
C THR A 253 -29.88 -14.62 2.32
N ARG A 254 -28.98 -15.50 2.76
CA ARG A 254 -29.09 -16.96 2.65
C ARG A 254 -29.04 -17.63 4.03
N PRO A 255 -30.08 -17.43 4.87
CA PRO A 255 -30.13 -18.05 6.22
C PRO A 255 -30.09 -19.58 6.18
N ASP A 256 -30.51 -20.18 5.09
CA ASP A 256 -30.45 -21.61 4.85
C ASP A 256 -28.99 -22.14 4.81
N ILE A 257 -28.07 -21.41 4.16
CA ILE A 257 -26.64 -21.76 4.14
C ILE A 257 -26.06 -21.57 5.54
N LEU A 258 -26.34 -20.44 6.19
CA LEU A 258 -25.82 -20.17 7.54
C LEU A 258 -26.22 -21.25 8.54
N ALA A 259 -27.48 -21.67 8.52
CA ALA A 259 -28.00 -22.72 9.41
C ALA A 259 -27.30 -24.08 9.19
N ARG A 260 -27.05 -24.49 7.92
CA ARG A 260 -26.33 -25.74 7.63
C ARG A 260 -24.91 -25.78 8.19
N HIS A 261 -24.25 -24.63 8.27
CA HIS A 261 -22.89 -24.51 8.79
C HIS A 261 -22.84 -24.07 10.27
N ALA A 262 -24.00 -23.97 10.95
CA ALA A 262 -24.12 -23.50 12.33
C ALA A 262 -23.55 -22.08 12.55
N TYR A 263 -23.75 -21.18 11.58
CA TYR A 263 -23.43 -19.75 11.68
C TYR A 263 -24.71 -18.92 11.80
N THR A 264 -24.59 -17.79 12.47
CA THR A 264 -25.65 -16.77 12.58
C THR A 264 -25.31 -15.54 11.74
N THR A 265 -26.27 -14.65 11.55
CA THR A 265 -26.02 -13.33 10.89
C THR A 265 -25.00 -12.51 11.68
N ASN A 266 -25.02 -12.60 13.02
CA ASN A 266 -24.05 -11.93 13.89
C ASN A 266 -22.62 -12.45 13.65
N ASP A 267 -22.45 -13.76 13.43
CA ASP A 267 -21.13 -14.33 13.12
C ASP A 267 -20.58 -13.78 11.82
N ILE A 268 -21.43 -13.61 10.82
CA ILE A 268 -21.04 -13.01 9.53
C ILE A 268 -20.66 -11.53 9.68
N ASP A 269 -21.39 -10.77 10.50
CA ASP A 269 -21.05 -9.39 10.82
C ASP A 269 -19.69 -9.29 11.53
N LEU A 270 -19.43 -10.16 12.49
CA LEU A 270 -18.16 -10.29 13.19
C LEU A 270 -16.99 -10.58 12.22
N LEU A 271 -17.13 -11.62 11.39
CA LEU A 271 -16.12 -12.02 10.39
C LEU A 271 -15.86 -10.90 9.38
N SER A 272 -16.91 -10.26 8.87
CA SER A 272 -16.81 -9.15 7.92
C SER A 272 -16.11 -7.92 8.53
N ARG A 273 -16.03 -7.84 9.85
CA ARG A 273 -15.37 -6.76 10.60
C ARG A 273 -14.12 -7.20 11.34
N TRP A 274 -13.44 -8.23 10.84
CA TRP A 274 -12.12 -8.65 11.28
C TRP A 274 -12.06 -9.31 12.66
N PHE A 275 -13.13 -9.94 13.10
CA PHE A 275 -13.16 -10.70 14.36
C PHE A 275 -12.77 -12.16 14.10
N PHE A 276 -11.49 -12.49 14.32
CA PHE A 276 -10.93 -13.83 14.08
C PHE A 276 -10.28 -14.48 15.32
N PRO A 277 -10.47 -13.99 16.56
CA PRO A 277 -9.79 -14.58 17.71
C PRO A 277 -10.43 -15.87 18.22
N ASP A 278 -11.61 -16.24 17.76
CA ASP A 278 -12.29 -17.48 18.06
C ASP A 278 -12.05 -18.52 16.96
N PRO A 279 -11.31 -19.62 17.25
CA PRO A 279 -11.03 -20.66 16.24
C PRO A 279 -12.29 -21.35 15.70
N GLN A 280 -13.39 -21.43 16.48
CA GLN A 280 -14.64 -22.03 16.02
C GLN A 280 -15.34 -21.13 14.98
N LEU A 281 -15.29 -19.82 15.19
CA LEU A 281 -15.83 -18.84 14.25
C LEU A 281 -14.94 -18.66 13.03
N ALA A 282 -13.64 -18.67 13.22
CA ALA A 282 -12.62 -18.44 12.20
C ALA A 282 -12.05 -19.76 11.61
N ASP A 283 -12.85 -20.82 11.52
CA ASP A 283 -12.42 -22.09 10.90
C ASP A 283 -12.33 -21.93 9.38
N PRO A 284 -11.11 -22.03 8.78
CA PRO A 284 -10.94 -21.88 7.35
C PRO A 284 -11.73 -22.91 6.53
N THR A 285 -11.96 -24.10 7.08
CA THR A 285 -12.67 -25.20 6.40
C THR A 285 -14.15 -24.87 6.29
N ALA A 286 -14.78 -24.46 7.39
CA ALA A 286 -16.18 -24.06 7.40
C ALA A 286 -16.42 -22.81 6.53
N LEU A 287 -15.53 -21.82 6.61
CA LEU A 287 -15.64 -20.60 5.80
C LEU A 287 -15.54 -20.91 4.30
N LYS A 288 -14.58 -21.76 3.88
CA LYS A 288 -14.45 -22.19 2.49
C LYS A 288 -15.66 -23.01 2.02
N ALA A 289 -16.22 -23.87 2.88
CA ALA A 289 -17.42 -24.64 2.57
C ALA A 289 -18.65 -23.75 2.34
N MET A 290 -18.89 -22.77 3.21
CA MET A 290 -19.96 -21.79 3.03
C MET A 290 -19.80 -20.97 1.73
N LEU A 291 -18.57 -20.54 1.41
CA LEU A 291 -18.28 -19.81 0.19
C LEU A 291 -18.48 -20.66 -1.08
N ALA A 292 -18.10 -21.94 -1.02
CA ALA A 292 -18.30 -22.88 -2.12
C ALA A 292 -19.80 -23.12 -2.37
N GLU A 293 -20.59 -23.26 -1.32
CA GLU A 293 -22.05 -23.44 -1.40
C GLU A 293 -22.76 -22.18 -1.89
N ALA A 294 -22.30 -20.99 -1.45
CA ALA A 294 -22.80 -19.72 -1.94
C ALA A 294 -22.58 -19.55 -3.46
N GLY A 295 -21.52 -20.17 -3.99
CA GLY A 295 -21.18 -20.18 -5.41
C GLY A 295 -20.52 -18.88 -5.89
N ALA A 296 -19.81 -19.00 -7.03
CA ALA A 296 -19.12 -17.85 -7.64
C ALA A 296 -20.07 -16.73 -8.14
N LEU A 297 -21.36 -17.00 -8.23
CA LEU A 297 -22.40 -16.04 -8.64
C LEU A 297 -22.63 -14.92 -7.61
N ALA A 298 -22.42 -15.21 -6.32
CA ALA A 298 -22.54 -14.21 -5.26
C ALA A 298 -21.64 -12.99 -5.45
N LEU A 299 -20.51 -13.15 -6.11
CA LEU A 299 -19.58 -12.09 -6.46
C LEU A 299 -19.96 -11.36 -7.78
N ARG A 300 -20.97 -11.82 -8.51
CA ARG A 300 -21.28 -11.36 -9.88
C ARG A 300 -22.51 -10.47 -9.98
N GLU A 301 -23.42 -10.45 -9.02
CA GLU A 301 -24.67 -9.66 -9.12
C GLU A 301 -24.45 -8.16 -9.36
N ASN A 302 -23.27 -7.62 -8.95
CA ASN A 302 -22.89 -6.24 -9.16
C ASN A 302 -21.70 -6.04 -10.14
N GLY A 303 -21.29 -7.09 -10.86
CA GLY A 303 -20.04 -7.08 -11.61
C GLY A 303 -19.90 -5.91 -12.59
N LEU A 304 -20.86 -5.73 -13.52
CA LEU A 304 -20.78 -4.65 -14.51
C LEU A 304 -20.86 -3.27 -13.88
N SER A 305 -21.76 -3.06 -12.91
CA SER A 305 -21.88 -1.78 -12.20
C SER A 305 -20.61 -1.45 -11.40
N ALA A 306 -20.00 -2.46 -10.75
CA ALA A 306 -18.73 -2.33 -10.05
C ALA A 306 -17.56 -2.05 -11.02
N GLY A 307 -17.56 -2.65 -12.22
CA GLY A 307 -16.63 -2.31 -13.28
C GLY A 307 -16.71 -0.83 -13.68
N TRP A 308 -17.92 -0.31 -13.87
CA TRP A 308 -18.14 1.12 -14.14
C TRP A 308 -17.78 2.02 -12.96
N GLN A 309 -18.03 1.59 -11.73
CA GLN A 309 -17.56 2.31 -10.53
C GLN A 309 -16.03 2.42 -10.51
N GLY A 310 -15.31 1.36 -10.90
CA GLY A 310 -13.87 1.39 -11.08
C GLY A 310 -13.43 2.50 -12.05
N ILE A 311 -14.07 2.60 -13.22
CA ILE A 311 -13.77 3.68 -14.18
C ILE A 311 -14.13 5.06 -13.61
N ARG A 312 -15.30 5.21 -12.98
CA ARG A 312 -15.72 6.49 -12.37
C ARG A 312 -14.75 6.95 -11.29
N ALA A 313 -14.13 6.03 -10.58
CA ALA A 313 -13.14 6.34 -9.54
C ALA A 313 -11.85 6.97 -10.08
N LEU A 314 -11.56 6.89 -11.39
CA LEU A 314 -10.49 7.68 -12.00
C LEU A 314 -10.71 9.20 -11.84
N TRP A 315 -11.97 9.64 -11.76
CA TRP A 315 -12.36 11.04 -11.55
C TRP A 315 -12.36 11.46 -10.08
N HIS A 316 -11.78 10.64 -9.20
CA HIS A 316 -11.64 11.01 -7.79
C HIS A 316 -10.88 12.33 -7.64
N PRO A 317 -11.31 13.28 -6.77
CA PRO A 317 -10.70 14.61 -6.65
C PRO A 317 -9.17 14.59 -6.50
N ASN A 318 -8.64 13.65 -5.73
CA ASN A 318 -7.19 13.50 -5.54
C ASN A 318 -6.42 13.00 -6.78
N LEU A 319 -7.08 12.44 -7.79
CA LEU A 319 -6.48 12.01 -9.06
C LEU A 319 -6.67 13.04 -10.16
N LEU A 320 -7.67 13.89 -10.03
CA LEU A 320 -8.18 14.77 -11.09
C LEU A 320 -7.09 15.65 -11.72
N PRO A 321 -6.19 16.32 -10.98
CA PRO A 321 -5.13 17.13 -11.60
C PRO A 321 -4.21 16.29 -12.49
N SER A 322 -3.77 15.14 -12.00
CA SER A 322 -2.91 14.21 -12.75
C SER A 322 -3.64 13.59 -13.94
N LEU A 323 -4.91 13.22 -13.80
CA LEU A 323 -5.74 12.68 -14.87
C LEU A 323 -5.94 13.70 -16.00
N ILE A 324 -6.28 14.94 -15.67
CA ILE A 324 -6.44 16.01 -16.66
C ILE A 324 -5.12 16.26 -17.38
N ALA A 325 -4.01 16.34 -16.64
CA ALA A 325 -2.68 16.49 -17.25
C ALA A 325 -2.37 15.34 -18.19
N ALA A 326 -2.63 14.08 -17.80
CA ALA A 326 -2.39 12.91 -18.63
C ALA A 326 -3.21 12.93 -19.93
N LEU A 327 -4.48 13.30 -19.85
CA LEU A 327 -5.37 13.43 -21.02
C LEU A 327 -4.90 14.55 -21.96
N LEU A 328 -4.65 15.76 -21.42
CA LEU A 328 -4.21 16.89 -22.22
C LEU A 328 -2.85 16.68 -22.87
N LEU A 329 -1.89 16.10 -22.13
CA LEU A 329 -0.58 15.72 -22.69
C LEU A 329 -0.72 14.64 -23.76
N GLY A 330 -1.62 13.68 -23.59
CA GLY A 330 -1.94 12.65 -24.59
C GLY A 330 -2.48 13.25 -25.90
N VAL A 331 -3.34 14.27 -25.79
CA VAL A 331 -3.88 15.01 -26.95
C VAL A 331 -2.82 15.90 -27.61
N LEU A 332 -2.01 16.60 -26.80
CA LEU A 332 -0.96 17.48 -27.34
C LEU A 332 0.20 16.71 -27.98
N LEU A 333 0.53 15.53 -27.47
CA LEU A 333 1.63 14.67 -27.90
C LEU A 333 1.11 13.28 -28.30
N PRO A 334 0.26 13.17 -29.32
CA PRO A 334 -0.42 11.92 -29.65
C PRO A 334 0.59 10.85 -30.12
N LYS A 335 0.52 9.69 -29.49
CA LYS A 335 1.32 8.50 -29.84
C LYS A 335 0.44 7.26 -29.71
N ARG A 336 0.43 6.40 -30.73
CA ARG A 336 -0.35 5.15 -30.72
C ARG A 336 -0.06 4.28 -29.48
N ARG A 337 1.20 4.25 -29.01
CA ARG A 337 1.60 3.50 -27.83
C ARG A 337 1.00 4.07 -26.54
N VAL A 338 0.88 5.39 -26.44
CA VAL A 338 0.21 6.04 -25.31
C VAL A 338 -1.29 5.72 -25.31
N ALA A 339 -1.94 5.80 -26.48
CA ALA A 339 -3.35 5.41 -26.62
C ALA A 339 -3.57 3.93 -26.26
N ALA A 340 -2.67 3.03 -26.67
CA ALA A 340 -2.72 1.61 -26.29
C ALA A 340 -2.57 1.42 -24.76
N SER A 341 -1.69 2.16 -24.08
CA SER A 341 -1.57 2.11 -22.62
C SER A 341 -2.81 2.62 -21.92
N TRP A 342 -3.48 3.66 -22.44
CA TRP A 342 -4.78 4.11 -21.95
C TRP A 342 -5.83 3.02 -22.07
N LEU A 343 -5.91 2.34 -23.22
CA LEU A 343 -6.86 1.24 -23.42
C LEU A 343 -6.62 0.11 -22.40
N VAL A 344 -5.35 -0.31 -22.22
CA VAL A 344 -5.00 -1.35 -21.24
C VAL A 344 -5.34 -0.88 -19.83
N CYS A 345 -5.07 0.39 -19.48
CA CYS A 345 -5.38 0.93 -18.14
C CYS A 345 -6.89 0.91 -17.86
N VAL A 346 -7.71 1.42 -18.78
CA VAL A 346 -9.17 1.45 -18.64
C VAL A 346 -9.72 0.02 -18.53
N SER A 347 -9.22 -0.92 -19.36
CA SER A 347 -9.62 -2.33 -19.28
C SER A 347 -9.22 -2.96 -17.94
N ALA A 348 -8.01 -2.71 -17.46
CA ALA A 348 -7.53 -3.24 -16.18
C ALA A 348 -8.35 -2.69 -15.00
N VAL A 349 -8.62 -1.39 -14.97
CA VAL A 349 -9.43 -0.72 -13.93
C VAL A 349 -10.87 -1.24 -13.94
N PHE A 350 -11.47 -1.42 -15.13
CA PHE A 350 -12.79 -2.03 -15.28
C PHE A 350 -12.80 -3.47 -14.75
N THR A 351 -11.79 -4.27 -15.12
CA THR A 351 -11.67 -5.66 -14.64
C THR A 351 -11.48 -5.72 -13.12
N MET A 352 -10.69 -4.82 -12.52
CA MET A 352 -10.57 -4.73 -11.06
C MET A 352 -11.93 -4.44 -10.40
N GLY A 353 -12.74 -3.57 -11.00
CA GLY A 353 -14.10 -3.33 -10.56
C GLY A 353 -14.96 -4.59 -10.64
N LEU A 354 -14.94 -5.30 -11.79
CA LEU A 354 -15.64 -6.58 -11.98
C LEU A 354 -15.28 -7.61 -10.91
N LEU A 355 -14.02 -7.60 -10.46
CA LEU A 355 -13.51 -8.50 -9.41
C LEU A 355 -13.84 -8.00 -7.98
N GLY A 356 -14.70 -7.00 -7.82
CA GLY A 356 -15.18 -6.52 -6.53
C GLY A 356 -14.28 -5.50 -5.83
N ARG A 357 -13.28 -4.92 -6.51
CA ARG A 357 -12.38 -3.90 -5.96
C ARG A 357 -12.38 -2.59 -6.74
N PRO A 358 -13.52 -1.91 -6.90
CA PRO A 358 -13.56 -0.63 -7.58
C PRO A 358 -12.91 0.48 -6.71
N GLY A 359 -12.21 1.41 -7.34
CA GLY A 359 -11.87 2.70 -6.74
C GLY A 359 -10.80 2.73 -5.66
N VAL A 360 -9.85 1.81 -5.67
CA VAL A 360 -8.74 1.81 -4.70
C VAL A 360 -7.71 2.89 -5.08
N LEU A 361 -7.81 4.08 -4.47
CA LEU A 361 -7.02 5.28 -4.80
C LEU A 361 -5.52 5.00 -4.88
N ARG A 362 -4.96 4.27 -3.90
CA ARG A 362 -3.54 3.94 -3.81
C ARG A 362 -3.01 3.14 -5.02
N VAL A 363 -3.87 2.36 -5.67
CA VAL A 363 -3.54 1.63 -6.90
C VAL A 363 -3.58 2.57 -8.11
N TYR A 364 -4.52 3.50 -8.16
CA TYR A 364 -4.72 4.37 -9.32
C TYR A 364 -3.67 5.47 -9.46
N ILE A 365 -3.06 5.93 -8.35
CA ILE A 365 -2.04 6.98 -8.36
C ILE A 365 -0.85 6.62 -9.28
N PRO A 366 -0.19 5.45 -9.17
CA PRO A 366 0.91 5.08 -10.06
C PRO A 366 0.49 4.90 -11.52
N LEU A 367 -0.74 4.41 -11.76
CA LEU A 367 -1.27 4.22 -13.12
C LEU A 367 -1.41 5.56 -13.84
N ILE A 368 -2.01 6.55 -13.18
CA ILE A 368 -2.16 7.89 -13.74
C ILE A 368 -0.81 8.60 -13.84
N ALA A 369 0.12 8.40 -12.90
CA ALA A 369 1.49 8.89 -13.00
C ALA A 369 2.20 8.34 -14.25
N LEU A 370 2.09 7.03 -14.53
CA LEU A 370 2.61 6.43 -15.74
C LEU A 370 2.02 7.08 -17.00
N LEU A 371 0.70 7.24 -17.06
CA LEU A 371 0.00 7.81 -18.22
C LEU A 371 0.31 9.30 -18.41
N THR A 372 0.56 10.04 -17.33
CA THR A 372 1.02 11.44 -17.38
C THR A 372 2.43 11.55 -17.98
N ILE A 373 3.32 10.63 -17.58
CA ILE A 373 4.72 10.60 -18.05
C ILE A 373 4.84 10.03 -19.46
N ALA A 374 3.97 9.11 -19.85
CA ALA A 374 4.06 8.35 -21.11
C ALA A 374 4.27 9.20 -22.37
N PRO A 375 3.54 10.33 -22.62
CA PRO A 375 3.77 11.18 -23.79
C PRO A 375 5.18 11.79 -23.84
N LEU A 376 5.80 12.04 -22.67
CA LEU A 376 7.12 12.68 -22.54
C LEU A 376 8.29 11.70 -22.78
N LEU A 377 8.03 10.40 -22.80
CA LEU A 377 9.05 9.36 -23.04
C LEU A 377 9.59 9.33 -24.45
N PHE A 378 8.97 10.05 -25.39
CA PHE A 378 9.30 10.00 -26.82
C PHE A 378 10.12 11.20 -27.30
N GLY A 379 10.64 12.04 -26.39
CA GLY A 379 11.70 13.02 -26.67
C GLY A 379 11.32 14.24 -27.53
N THR A 380 10.03 14.45 -27.85
CA THR A 380 9.59 15.51 -28.78
C THR A 380 8.99 16.75 -28.09
N ALA A 381 8.80 16.72 -26.78
CA ALA A 381 8.05 17.76 -26.08
C ALA A 381 8.67 19.17 -26.13
N LEU A 382 10.01 19.27 -26.18
CA LEU A 382 10.72 20.55 -26.19
C LEU A 382 10.91 21.17 -27.58
N GLN A 383 10.73 20.40 -28.62
CA GLN A 383 10.95 20.85 -30.03
C GLN A 383 9.67 21.36 -30.69
N THR A 384 8.53 21.40 -29.95
CA THR A 384 7.23 21.76 -30.51
C THR A 384 6.83 23.18 -30.14
N ARG A 385 6.05 23.85 -31.03
CA ARG A 385 5.34 25.10 -30.75
C ARG A 385 4.41 24.97 -29.50
N LYS A 386 4.12 23.74 -29.06
CA LYS A 386 3.24 23.41 -27.94
C LYS A 386 3.93 23.46 -26.57
N ARG A 387 5.26 23.73 -26.53
CA ARG A 387 6.04 23.76 -25.27
C ARG A 387 5.45 24.62 -24.16
N PRO A 388 5.01 25.87 -24.39
CA PRO A 388 4.44 26.69 -23.33
C PRO A 388 3.13 26.08 -22.78
N ALA A 389 2.28 25.52 -23.65
CA ALA A 389 1.05 24.85 -23.22
C ALA A 389 1.34 23.60 -22.36
N ILE A 390 2.33 22.78 -22.76
CA ILE A 390 2.75 21.60 -21.99
C ILE A 390 3.26 22.02 -20.60
N LEU A 391 4.10 23.07 -20.54
CA LEU A 391 4.60 23.59 -19.27
C LEU A 391 3.48 24.13 -18.38
N ALA A 392 2.54 24.89 -18.97
CA ALA A 392 1.39 25.43 -18.24
C ALA A 392 0.49 24.32 -17.67
N ILE A 393 0.17 23.30 -18.47
CA ILE A 393 -0.63 22.16 -18.03
C ILE A 393 0.03 21.46 -16.84
N VAL A 394 1.32 21.13 -16.96
CA VAL A 394 2.05 20.42 -15.90
C VAL A 394 2.19 21.29 -14.64
N ALA A 395 2.48 22.58 -14.81
CA ALA A 395 2.60 23.52 -13.68
C ALA A 395 1.28 23.68 -12.92
N LEU A 396 0.17 23.92 -13.65
CA LEU A 396 -1.15 24.06 -13.03
C LEU A 396 -1.60 22.76 -12.35
N ALA A 397 -1.39 21.61 -13.01
CA ALA A 397 -1.72 20.33 -12.41
C ALA A 397 -0.85 20.02 -11.18
N ALA A 398 0.45 20.34 -11.21
CA ALA A 398 1.34 20.16 -10.06
C ALA A 398 0.93 21.06 -8.88
N LEU A 399 0.62 22.33 -9.13
CA LEU A 399 0.13 23.24 -8.11
C LEU A 399 -1.20 22.76 -7.49
N ALA A 400 -2.14 22.35 -8.33
CA ALA A 400 -3.41 21.79 -7.87
C ALA A 400 -3.22 20.52 -7.03
N ASN A 401 -2.32 19.61 -7.48
CA ASN A 401 -2.00 18.38 -6.74
C ASN A 401 -1.31 18.67 -5.40
N VAL A 402 -0.38 19.62 -5.35
CA VAL A 402 0.26 20.06 -4.11
C VAL A 402 -0.78 20.64 -3.14
N TRP A 403 -1.68 21.49 -3.64
CA TRP A 403 -2.75 22.07 -2.83
C TRP A 403 -3.69 21.01 -2.25
N LEU A 404 -4.13 20.05 -3.07
CA LEU A 404 -4.98 18.93 -2.62
C LEU A 404 -4.25 18.02 -1.62
N ALA A 405 -2.98 17.71 -1.88
CA ALA A 405 -2.17 16.90 -0.98
C ALA A 405 -1.95 17.59 0.37
N ALA A 406 -1.65 18.89 0.37
CA ALA A 406 -1.51 19.70 1.58
C ALA A 406 -2.83 19.79 2.36
N GLY A 407 -3.96 19.99 1.67
CA GLY A 407 -5.28 20.00 2.30
C GLY A 407 -5.63 18.64 2.96
N ALA A 408 -5.40 17.54 2.26
CA ALA A 408 -5.60 16.19 2.80
C ALA A 408 -4.70 15.93 4.02
N TRP A 409 -3.42 16.33 3.94
CA TRP A 409 -2.47 16.21 5.04
C TRP A 409 -2.89 17.07 6.25
N GLN A 410 -3.31 18.33 6.06
CA GLN A 410 -3.77 19.19 7.14
C GLN A 410 -5.00 18.61 7.84
N THR A 411 -5.97 18.10 7.06
CA THR A 411 -7.18 17.47 7.61
C THR A 411 -6.82 16.24 8.43
N ALA A 412 -5.94 15.39 7.91
CA ALA A 412 -5.46 14.21 8.62
C ALA A 412 -4.69 14.58 9.91
N ARG A 413 -3.84 15.61 9.87
CA ARG A 413 -3.09 16.10 11.04
C ARG A 413 -4.00 16.66 12.15
N ARG A 414 -5.08 17.35 11.78
CA ARG A 414 -6.09 17.83 12.74
C ARG A 414 -6.80 16.65 13.40
N ALA A 415 -7.23 15.67 12.60
CA ALA A 415 -7.83 14.44 13.13
C ALA A 415 -6.87 13.67 14.06
N ASP A 416 -5.58 13.58 13.70
CA ASP A 416 -4.57 12.95 14.55
C ASP A 416 -4.34 13.69 15.86
N ALA A 417 -4.36 15.02 15.86
CA ALA A 417 -4.22 15.84 17.07
C ALA A 417 -5.41 15.61 18.02
N GLN A 418 -6.63 15.60 17.47
CA GLN A 418 -7.85 15.27 18.18
C GLN A 418 -7.75 13.85 18.78
N ALA A 419 -7.43 12.85 17.95
CA ALA A 419 -7.33 11.45 18.38
C ALA A 419 -6.27 11.23 19.48
N ARG A 420 -5.14 11.95 19.43
CA ARG A 420 -4.14 11.89 20.52
C ARG A 420 -4.66 12.51 21.82
N GLY A 421 -5.46 13.58 21.73
CA GLY A 421 -6.15 14.14 22.89
C GLY A 421 -7.14 13.14 23.50
N ASP A 422 -7.93 12.48 22.64
CA ASP A 422 -8.91 11.47 23.07
C ASP A 422 -8.21 10.26 23.72
N LEU A 423 -7.05 9.83 23.17
CA LEU A 423 -6.25 8.73 23.73
C LEU A 423 -5.60 9.03 25.08
N ALA A 424 -5.47 10.29 25.49
CA ALA A 424 -4.85 10.66 26.76
C ALA A 424 -5.62 10.09 27.98
N SER A 425 -6.91 9.83 27.82
CA SER A 425 -7.76 9.21 28.85
C SER A 425 -7.66 7.68 28.90
N LEU A 426 -7.11 7.04 27.85
CA LEU A 426 -6.99 5.59 27.78
C LEU A 426 -5.79 5.10 28.59
N PRO A 427 -5.93 4.08 29.48
CA PRO A 427 -4.80 3.52 30.20
C PRO A 427 -3.75 2.96 29.25
N HIS A 428 -2.47 3.26 29.53
CA HIS A 428 -1.35 2.66 28.82
C HIS A 428 -1.26 1.16 29.11
N GLY A 429 -0.69 0.39 28.18
CA GLY A 429 -0.45 -1.05 28.35
C GLY A 429 -1.20 -1.92 27.35
N SER A 430 -1.67 -3.08 27.80
CA SER A 430 -2.34 -4.06 26.96
C SER A 430 -3.80 -3.69 26.68
N VAL A 431 -4.12 -3.49 25.41
CA VAL A 431 -5.46 -3.09 24.96
C VAL A 431 -5.84 -3.90 23.72
N VAL A 432 -7.08 -4.37 23.68
CA VAL A 432 -7.65 -4.93 22.45
C VAL A 432 -8.16 -3.79 21.58
N VAL A 433 -7.74 -3.78 20.31
CA VAL A 433 -8.15 -2.76 19.36
C VAL A 433 -8.85 -3.41 18.17
N TRP A 434 -10.03 -2.93 17.83
CA TRP A 434 -10.84 -3.58 16.81
C TRP A 434 -10.87 -2.80 15.49
N GLY A 435 -10.00 -3.23 14.56
CA GLY A 435 -9.86 -2.61 13.25
C GLY A 435 -9.45 -1.14 13.34
N ALA A 436 -10.00 -0.31 12.48
CA ALA A 436 -9.66 1.11 12.39
C ALA A 436 -10.28 2.00 13.49
N THR A 437 -10.87 1.43 14.56
CA THR A 437 -11.37 2.24 15.70
C THR A 437 -10.26 2.78 16.58
N PHE A 438 -9.07 2.20 16.50
CA PHE A 438 -7.88 2.77 17.12
C PHE A 438 -7.13 3.62 16.08
N PRO A 439 -6.70 4.84 16.42
CA PRO A 439 -6.06 5.76 15.49
C PRO A 439 -4.56 5.45 15.35
N PHE A 440 -4.22 4.34 14.70
CA PHE A 440 -2.84 3.86 14.53
C PHE A 440 -1.92 4.93 13.96
N GLU A 441 -2.36 5.63 12.91
CA GLU A 441 -1.55 6.63 12.20
C GLU A 441 -1.31 7.89 13.04
N ALA A 442 -2.20 8.17 14.01
CA ALA A 442 -2.03 9.29 14.95
C ALA A 442 -0.97 9.01 16.01
N VAL A 443 -0.89 7.75 16.47
CA VAL A 443 0.05 7.30 17.51
C VAL A 443 1.42 6.99 16.92
N TYR A 444 1.45 6.23 15.83
CA TYR A 444 2.67 5.70 15.21
C TYR A 444 2.95 6.39 13.88
N GLN A 445 3.39 7.65 13.98
CA GLN A 445 3.73 8.45 12.80
C GLN A 445 5.06 8.00 12.18
N PRO A 446 5.31 8.24 10.87
CA PRO A 446 6.55 7.83 10.22
C PRO A 446 7.83 8.26 10.94
N LEU A 447 7.86 9.47 11.47
CA LEU A 447 9.03 10.02 12.17
C LEU A 447 8.92 9.94 13.70
N SER A 448 8.04 9.08 14.23
CA SER A 448 7.95 8.86 15.68
C SER A 448 9.15 8.02 16.17
N GLY A 449 9.62 8.35 17.37
CA GLY A 449 10.72 7.65 18.02
C GLY A 449 10.26 6.51 18.95
N ALA A 450 11.22 5.93 19.66
CA ALA A 450 11.05 4.77 20.54
C ALA A 450 9.93 4.94 21.60
N ASP A 451 9.73 6.14 22.13
CA ASP A 451 8.69 6.40 23.14
C ASP A 451 7.27 6.13 22.63
N ALA A 452 7.00 6.45 21.35
CA ALA A 452 5.73 6.13 20.74
C ALA A 452 5.55 4.62 20.57
N HIS A 453 6.63 3.92 20.24
CA HIS A 453 6.63 2.46 20.03
C HIS A 453 6.34 1.69 21.33
N ALA A 454 6.80 2.18 22.47
CA ALA A 454 6.61 1.55 23.79
C ALA A 454 5.24 1.82 24.44
N ARG A 455 4.43 2.74 23.89
CA ARG A 455 3.22 3.25 24.58
C ARG A 455 2.13 2.22 24.80
N TYR A 456 1.86 1.38 23.80
CA TYR A 456 0.79 0.39 23.84
C TYR A 456 1.27 -0.98 23.38
N ARG A 457 0.71 -2.03 24.01
CA ARG A 457 0.78 -3.42 23.54
C ARG A 457 -0.60 -3.80 23.01
N LEU A 458 -0.75 -3.87 21.69
CA LEU A 458 -2.04 -3.96 21.04
C LEU A 458 -2.40 -5.40 20.67
N TYR A 459 -3.45 -5.93 21.27
CA TYR A 459 -4.12 -7.11 20.76
C TYR A 459 -5.03 -6.67 19.60
N ALA A 460 -4.52 -6.68 18.38
CA ALA A 460 -5.23 -6.10 17.25
C ALA A 460 -6.18 -7.11 16.60
N LEU A 461 -7.46 -6.75 16.47
CA LEU A 461 -8.45 -7.43 15.63
C LEU A 461 -8.49 -6.76 14.26
N GLY A 462 -7.81 -7.35 13.27
CA GLY A 462 -7.62 -6.77 11.94
C GLY A 462 -6.85 -7.72 11.02
N ALA A 463 -6.26 -7.20 9.96
CA ALA A 463 -5.53 -7.97 8.96
C ALA A 463 -4.37 -8.80 9.53
N PHE A 464 -3.81 -8.37 10.64
CA PHE A 464 -2.63 -8.98 11.29
C PHE A 464 -2.95 -9.77 12.56
N THR A 465 -4.22 -10.03 12.88
CA THR A 465 -4.66 -10.63 14.17
C THR A 465 -3.90 -11.91 14.52
N LEU A 466 -3.87 -12.88 13.62
CA LEU A 466 -3.30 -14.21 13.86
C LEU A 466 -1.93 -14.42 13.18
N VAL A 467 -1.24 -13.35 12.78
CA VAL A 467 0.15 -13.44 12.31
C VAL A 467 1.01 -14.07 13.41
N PRO A 468 1.89 -15.04 13.11
CA PRO A 468 2.63 -15.82 14.11
C PRO A 468 3.39 -14.99 15.16
N ASN A 469 3.89 -13.80 14.78
CA ASN A 469 4.61 -12.88 15.64
C ASN A 469 3.74 -11.74 16.23
N SER A 470 2.40 -11.79 16.03
CA SER A 470 1.49 -10.81 16.64
C SER A 470 1.34 -10.98 18.15
N VAL A 471 0.99 -9.91 18.84
CA VAL A 471 0.60 -9.93 20.27
C VAL A 471 -0.57 -10.89 20.47
N ALA A 472 -1.56 -10.87 19.58
CA ALA A 472 -2.73 -11.74 19.66
C ALA A 472 -2.33 -13.23 19.66
N ARG A 473 -1.47 -13.66 18.74
CA ARG A 473 -1.00 -15.05 18.68
C ARG A 473 -0.11 -15.42 19.86
N HIS A 474 0.70 -14.48 20.34
CA HIS A 474 1.56 -14.69 21.51
C HIS A 474 0.70 -14.88 22.79
N GLU A 475 -0.31 -14.04 23.01
CA GLU A 475 -1.22 -14.18 24.15
C GLU A 475 -2.06 -15.47 24.05
N ASP A 476 -2.49 -15.84 22.86
CA ASP A 476 -3.23 -17.08 22.63
C ASP A 476 -2.41 -18.32 23.02
N ARG A 477 -1.14 -18.40 22.57
CA ARG A 477 -0.21 -19.48 22.97
C ARG A 477 0.06 -19.53 24.48
N ALA A 478 0.05 -18.38 25.14
CA ALA A 478 0.21 -18.29 26.59
C ALA A 478 -1.08 -18.59 27.36
N GLY A 479 -2.13 -19.05 26.68
CA GLY A 479 -3.44 -19.34 27.29
C GLY A 479 -4.22 -18.10 27.70
N ARG A 480 -3.89 -16.95 27.16
CA ARG A 480 -4.53 -15.64 27.38
C ARG A 480 -5.14 -15.09 26.09
N GLY A 481 -5.68 -15.98 25.24
CA GLY A 481 -6.42 -15.58 24.04
C GLY A 481 -7.65 -14.73 24.36
N PHE A 482 -8.14 -13.99 23.37
CA PHE A 482 -9.24 -13.02 23.53
C PHE A 482 -10.47 -13.60 24.21
N VAL A 483 -10.94 -14.79 23.80
CA VAL A 483 -12.13 -15.44 24.38
C VAL A 483 -11.94 -15.70 25.87
N ARG A 484 -10.78 -16.21 26.26
CA ARG A 484 -10.46 -16.46 27.68
C ARG A 484 -10.34 -15.16 28.48
N LEU A 485 -9.76 -14.11 27.89
CA LEU A 485 -9.69 -12.79 28.53
C LEU A 485 -11.10 -12.20 28.75
N LEU A 486 -12.00 -12.38 27.78
CA LEU A 486 -13.38 -11.91 27.87
C LEU A 486 -14.17 -12.63 28.97
N GLN A 487 -13.85 -13.90 29.26
CA GLN A 487 -14.53 -14.72 30.29
C GLN A 487 -13.95 -14.53 31.71
N ARG A 488 -12.81 -13.85 31.86
CA ARG A 488 -12.22 -13.59 33.21
C ARG A 488 -13.03 -12.56 33.99
N SER A 489 -12.88 -12.60 35.31
CA SER A 489 -13.56 -11.65 36.24
C SER A 489 -13.19 -10.19 35.95
N GLU A 490 -11.92 -9.94 35.62
CA GLU A 490 -11.39 -8.61 35.31
C GLU A 490 -11.87 -8.08 33.95
N GLY A 491 -12.33 -8.97 33.06
CA GLY A 491 -12.70 -8.63 31.70
C GLY A 491 -11.51 -8.12 30.87
N VAL A 492 -11.80 -7.55 29.70
CA VAL A 492 -10.80 -7.04 28.77
C VAL A 492 -11.16 -5.65 28.27
N THR A 493 -10.19 -4.74 28.23
CA THR A 493 -10.38 -3.39 27.67
C THR A 493 -10.34 -3.45 26.15
N ILE A 494 -11.41 -3.00 25.50
CA ILE A 494 -11.60 -3.04 24.06
C ILE A 494 -11.84 -1.62 23.54
N VAL A 495 -11.07 -1.21 22.54
CA VAL A 495 -11.35 -0.01 21.75
C VAL A 495 -12.17 -0.43 20.53
N ALA A 496 -13.44 -0.04 20.53
CA ALA A 496 -14.40 -0.38 19.48
C ALA A 496 -15.54 0.65 19.46
N ASN A 497 -16.28 0.73 18.36
CA ASN A 497 -17.52 1.51 18.31
C ASN A 497 -18.70 0.73 18.91
N GLU A 498 -19.79 1.42 19.19
CA GLU A 498 -21.00 0.84 19.81
C GLU A 498 -21.52 -0.38 19.03
N GLN A 499 -21.58 -0.31 17.71
CA GLN A 499 -22.07 -1.40 16.87
C GLN A 499 -21.24 -2.68 17.05
N ARG A 500 -19.90 -2.56 17.14
CA ARG A 500 -19.03 -3.72 17.39
C ARG A 500 -19.21 -4.30 18.76
N LEU A 501 -19.46 -3.45 19.77
CA LEU A 501 -19.76 -3.91 21.12
C LEU A 501 -21.10 -4.65 21.15
N GLN A 502 -22.13 -4.18 20.44
CA GLN A 502 -23.40 -4.90 20.30
C GLN A 502 -23.22 -6.29 19.66
N TRP A 503 -22.40 -6.41 18.63
CA TRP A 503 -22.07 -7.72 18.05
C TRP A 503 -21.32 -8.61 19.04
N LEU A 504 -20.45 -8.05 19.86
CA LEU A 504 -19.74 -8.78 20.91
C LEU A 504 -20.70 -9.27 22.01
N ASP A 505 -21.70 -8.47 22.37
CA ASP A 505 -22.75 -8.88 23.33
C ASP A 505 -23.57 -10.05 22.79
N LEU A 506 -23.96 -10.00 21.51
CA LEU A 506 -24.64 -11.11 20.86
C LEU A 506 -23.74 -12.35 20.76
N TYR A 507 -22.46 -12.19 20.47
CA TYR A 507 -21.48 -13.28 20.47
C TYR A 507 -21.36 -13.94 21.85
N CYS A 508 -21.29 -13.14 22.93
CA CYS A 508 -21.28 -13.64 24.29
C CYS A 508 -22.50 -14.52 24.58
N ARG A 509 -23.71 -14.08 24.20
CA ARG A 509 -24.95 -14.85 24.41
C ARG A 509 -25.05 -16.09 23.52
N GLN A 510 -24.73 -15.95 22.23
CA GLN A 510 -24.98 -17.00 21.23
C GLN A 510 -23.88 -18.08 21.20
N ARG A 511 -22.62 -17.67 21.33
CA ARG A 511 -21.46 -18.58 21.20
C ARG A 511 -20.86 -19.01 22.53
N LEU A 512 -20.82 -18.11 23.50
CA LEU A 512 -20.23 -18.41 24.81
C LEU A 512 -21.27 -18.76 25.88
N THR A 513 -22.57 -18.75 25.52
CA THR A 513 -23.68 -19.01 26.43
C THR A 513 -23.59 -18.23 27.75
N GLY A 514 -23.06 -17.00 27.64
CA GLY A 514 -22.80 -16.12 28.79
C GLY A 514 -23.63 -14.85 28.80
N GLU A 515 -23.50 -14.10 29.85
CA GLU A 515 -24.10 -12.78 30.00
C GLU A 515 -23.06 -11.69 29.79
N PRO A 516 -23.25 -10.79 28.78
CA PRO A 516 -22.35 -9.68 28.56
C PRO A 516 -22.48 -8.64 29.69
N ALA A 517 -21.35 -8.13 30.16
CA ALA A 517 -21.30 -7.08 31.17
C ALA A 517 -20.22 -6.05 30.81
N GLN A 518 -20.62 -4.78 30.79
CA GLN A 518 -19.67 -3.68 30.72
C GLN A 518 -19.25 -3.29 32.11
N LEU A 519 -17.98 -3.52 32.46
CA LEU A 519 -17.44 -3.23 33.80
C LEU A 519 -17.02 -1.76 33.93
N GLN A 520 -16.52 -1.14 32.86
CA GLN A 520 -16.06 0.24 32.83
C GLN A 520 -16.14 0.79 31.41
N GLY A 521 -16.46 2.06 31.26
CA GLY A 521 -16.48 2.75 29.97
C GLY A 521 -15.59 3.99 29.98
N TRP A 522 -14.95 4.28 28.87
CA TRP A 522 -14.22 5.51 28.59
C TRP A 522 -14.71 6.05 27.25
N GLN A 523 -15.11 7.29 27.25
CA GLN A 523 -15.45 8.01 26.03
C GLN A 523 -14.74 9.35 26.04
N ALA A 524 -13.96 9.59 25.01
CA ALA A 524 -13.31 10.87 24.79
C ALA A 524 -13.38 11.20 23.31
N GLY A 525 -14.13 12.23 22.94
CA GLY A 525 -14.37 12.59 21.54
C GLY A 525 -14.95 11.42 20.74
N ALA A 526 -14.24 11.01 19.71
CA ALA A 526 -14.60 9.89 18.85
C ALA A 526 -14.10 8.51 19.36
N LEU A 527 -13.24 8.50 20.37
CA LEU A 527 -12.70 7.28 20.95
C LEU A 527 -13.70 6.70 21.94
N LEU A 528 -14.13 5.47 21.69
CA LEU A 528 -14.89 4.66 22.63
C LEU A 528 -14.04 3.46 23.04
N ALA A 529 -13.80 3.32 24.32
CA ALA A 529 -13.18 2.16 24.92
C ALA A 529 -14.06 1.66 26.08
N SER A 530 -14.12 0.36 26.24
CA SER A 530 -14.88 -0.22 27.34
C SER A 530 -14.20 -1.49 27.84
N ARG A 531 -14.33 -1.77 29.14
CA ARG A 531 -13.93 -3.04 29.71
C ARG A 531 -15.13 -3.98 29.69
N GLN A 532 -15.04 -4.98 28.84
CA GLN A 532 -16.09 -5.95 28.57
C GLN A 532 -15.78 -7.29 29.24
N ARG A 533 -16.82 -7.97 29.67
CA ARG A 533 -16.76 -9.30 30.22
C ARG A 533 -17.94 -10.13 29.70
N CYS A 534 -17.70 -11.40 29.44
CA CYS A 534 -18.74 -12.41 29.21
C CYS A 534 -18.78 -13.36 30.43
N ALA A 535 -19.72 -13.16 31.34
CA ALA A 535 -19.87 -14.00 32.51
C ALA A 535 -20.57 -15.32 32.13
N ALA A 536 -20.23 -16.45 32.78
CA ALA A 536 -21.00 -17.67 32.61
C ALA A 536 -22.45 -17.41 33.03
N ALA A 537 -23.40 -17.93 32.26
CA ALA A 537 -24.81 -17.92 32.69
C ALA A 537 -24.94 -18.69 34.01
N ARG A 538 -25.66 -18.13 34.97
CA ARG A 538 -25.87 -18.75 36.30
C ARG A 538 -26.80 -19.95 36.16
#